data_a1bb37808b71fbe559674fc15dca1990
#
_entry.id   a1bb37808b71fbe559674fc15dca1990
#
_cell.length_a   1.000
_cell.length_b   1.000
_cell.length_c   1.000
_cell.angle_alpha   90.00
_cell.angle_beta   90.00
_cell.angle_gamma   90.00
#
_symmetry.space_group_name_H-M   'P 1'
#
loop_
_entity.id
_entity.type
_entity.pdbx_description
1 polymer ?
#
loop_
_entity_poly.entity_id
_entity_poly.type
_entity_poly.pdbx_seq_one_letter_code
_entity_poly.pdbx_strand_id
1 'polypeptide(L)'
;MTTDTLQTRRPPAPVPPQGALGPIALYRALRANAITAWRAEAYEDAYIIGRNRLGGFVLLNDPDLIRHVLIDNAANYPKDNLQLEKLTPAVGRGLLTAEEESWRLQRRTVAPLFQPAGVTSYLAAMAISVDEMLARWDRETGATVDVAREMTRLTYDIISRTVFSNEIETPPDVMGEAITTYFGALGRIDLWDVLPLPRWLPRPAFIRAKPAQKIFRDEVLRLFERRRARIAAGESVPDDLVTRLINARDPETGAPLSDAVVHDNLVTFIGAGHETTANALTWTLFLLSEFREADARVAAEATDAPDADALARLTDTRMILEEALRLYPPVPFMSREARSRDMIGEVAVAAGTRIIIAPWVLHRHRKLWPDADMFVPERFAPENRGRIPRFAYLPFGAGPRICVGMTFAMQEALLALTMIARRFRLTLAEGADVMPFARMTLRPMHGLPMRVEARSSG
;
A
#
# COMPACT_ATOMS: atom_id res chain seq x y z
N MET A 1 -14.36 -16.01 -35.08
CA MET A 1 -15.70 -16.13 -34.51
C MET A 1 -15.59 -16.57 -33.09
N THR A 2 -15.72 -15.70 -32.28
CA THR A 2 -16.39 -15.19 -31.08
C THR A 2 -15.41 -14.41 -30.25
N THR A 3 -15.24 -13.14 -30.61
CA THR A 3 -14.41 -12.14 -29.90
C THR A 3 -15.21 -11.36 -28.87
N ASP A 4 -16.33 -11.88 -28.36
CA ASP A 4 -17.33 -11.01 -27.71
C ASP A 4 -17.71 -11.39 -26.27
N THR A 5 -16.99 -12.24 -25.60
CA THR A 5 -17.40 -12.67 -24.24
C THR A 5 -16.44 -12.28 -23.08
N LEU A 6 -15.31 -11.63 -23.35
CA LEU A 6 -14.28 -11.35 -22.34
C LEU A 6 -14.28 -9.89 -21.79
N GLN A 7 -15.00 -8.97 -22.44
CA GLN A 7 -14.94 -7.53 -22.09
C GLN A 7 -16.07 -7.02 -21.19
N THR A 8 -17.00 -7.84 -20.76
CA THR A 8 -18.24 -7.34 -20.12
C THR A 8 -18.29 -7.44 -18.60
N ARG A 9 -17.30 -8.03 -17.94
CA ARG A 9 -17.35 -8.15 -16.48
C ARG A 9 -16.64 -6.99 -15.79
N ARG A 10 -17.43 -6.11 -15.18
CA ARG A 10 -16.92 -5.01 -14.37
C ARG A 10 -16.40 -5.56 -13.03
N PRO A 11 -15.14 -5.29 -12.65
CA PRO A 11 -14.64 -5.66 -11.33
C PRO A 11 -15.47 -5.05 -10.21
N PRO A 12 -15.67 -5.76 -9.07
CA PRO A 12 -16.53 -5.30 -7.99
C PRO A 12 -16.07 -3.96 -7.41
N ALA A 13 -17.04 -3.05 -7.27
CA ALA A 13 -16.86 -1.77 -6.61
C ALA A 13 -18.19 -1.31 -6.00
N PRO A 14 -18.19 -0.61 -4.86
CA PRO A 14 -19.39 -0.01 -4.32
C PRO A 14 -20.00 0.99 -5.32
N VAL A 15 -21.31 1.00 -5.41
CA VAL A 15 -22.03 2.02 -6.21
C VAL A 15 -21.93 3.37 -5.47
N PRO A 16 -21.40 4.43 -6.12
CA PRO A 16 -21.34 5.75 -5.52
C PRO A 16 -22.74 6.29 -5.22
N PRO A 17 -22.98 6.90 -4.04
CA PRO A 17 -24.24 7.55 -3.74
C PRO A 17 -24.49 8.74 -4.68
N GLN A 18 -25.75 8.93 -5.06
CA GLN A 18 -26.17 10.10 -5.83
C GLN A 18 -26.36 11.28 -4.87
N GLY A 19 -25.59 12.35 -5.11
CA GLY A 19 -25.63 13.56 -4.30
C GLY A 19 -24.95 13.44 -2.92
N ALA A 20 -25.01 14.53 -2.15
CA ALA A 20 -24.35 14.63 -0.86
C ALA A 20 -25.06 13.82 0.24
N LEU A 21 -24.29 13.01 0.95
CA LEU A 21 -24.77 12.31 2.14
C LEU A 21 -24.99 13.31 3.30
N GLY A 22 -26.12 13.19 4.00
CA GLY A 22 -26.31 13.90 5.26
C GLY A 22 -25.28 13.47 6.32
N PRO A 23 -25.04 14.28 7.38
CA PRO A 23 -23.95 14.04 8.34
C PRO A 23 -23.96 12.66 8.98
N ILE A 24 -25.13 12.14 9.35
CA ILE A 24 -25.26 10.80 9.95
C ILE A 24 -24.97 9.70 8.93
N ALA A 25 -25.49 9.83 7.71
CA ALA A 25 -25.25 8.88 6.63
C ALA A 25 -23.76 8.86 6.22
N LEU A 26 -23.15 10.02 6.12
CA LEU A 26 -21.71 10.17 5.86
C LEU A 26 -20.88 9.50 6.97
N TYR A 27 -21.18 9.76 8.22
CA TYR A 27 -20.49 9.11 9.35
C TYR A 27 -20.63 7.59 9.31
N ARG A 28 -21.85 7.08 9.04
CA ARG A 28 -22.09 5.63 8.90
C ARG A 28 -21.30 5.04 7.74
N ALA A 29 -21.29 5.69 6.57
CA ALA A 29 -20.53 5.26 5.39
C ALA A 29 -19.02 5.21 5.69
N LEU A 30 -18.46 6.30 6.20
CA LEU A 30 -17.04 6.38 6.56
C LEU A 30 -16.63 5.33 7.60
N ARG A 31 -17.50 5.04 8.56
CA ARG A 31 -17.26 4.03 9.58
C ARG A 31 -17.39 2.61 9.05
N ALA A 32 -18.34 2.36 8.15
CA ALA A 32 -18.58 1.05 7.56
C ALA A 32 -17.51 0.71 6.53
N ASN A 33 -17.33 1.57 5.52
CA ASN A 33 -16.36 1.39 4.46
C ASN A 33 -16.06 2.75 3.82
N ALA A 34 -14.87 3.31 4.03
CA ALA A 34 -14.53 4.69 3.66
C ALA A 34 -14.74 5.01 2.17
N ILE A 35 -14.56 4.04 1.27
CA ILE A 35 -14.75 4.26 -0.18
C ILE A 35 -16.22 4.45 -0.58
N THR A 36 -17.18 4.06 0.24
CA THR A 36 -18.62 4.26 -0.03
C THR A 36 -19.09 5.68 0.26
N ALA A 37 -18.24 6.51 0.84
CA ALA A 37 -18.58 7.90 1.15
C ALA A 37 -18.44 8.85 -0.05
N TRP A 38 -17.73 8.43 -1.09
CA TRP A 38 -17.51 9.26 -2.28
C TRP A 38 -18.74 9.24 -3.19
N ARG A 39 -19.34 10.42 -3.37
CA ARG A 39 -20.51 10.61 -4.25
C ARG A 39 -20.14 10.52 -5.73
N ALA A 40 -21.13 10.30 -6.59
CA ALA A 40 -20.93 10.08 -8.03
C ALA A 40 -20.16 11.25 -8.70
N GLU A 41 -20.44 12.48 -8.31
CA GLU A 41 -19.77 13.67 -8.83
C GLU A 41 -18.26 13.69 -8.54
N ALA A 42 -17.81 12.99 -7.49
CA ALA A 42 -16.38 12.88 -7.20
C ALA A 42 -15.59 12.20 -8.32
N TYR A 43 -16.24 11.40 -9.14
CA TYR A 43 -15.62 10.69 -10.26
C TYR A 43 -15.69 11.48 -11.59
N GLU A 44 -16.17 12.71 -11.55
CA GLU A 44 -16.33 13.57 -12.74
C GLU A 44 -15.81 15.00 -12.54
N ASP A 45 -15.82 15.49 -11.30
CA ASP A 45 -15.44 16.85 -10.98
C ASP A 45 -13.95 16.97 -10.70
N ALA A 46 -13.30 18.02 -11.19
CA ALA A 46 -11.88 18.31 -10.97
C ALA A 46 -11.53 18.43 -9.46
N TYR A 47 -12.50 18.91 -8.68
CA TYR A 47 -12.39 19.02 -7.23
C TYR A 47 -13.77 19.06 -6.57
N ILE A 48 -13.81 18.71 -5.28
CA ILE A 48 -15.00 18.86 -4.42
C ILE A 48 -14.63 19.62 -3.16
N ILE A 49 -15.36 20.68 -2.87
CA ILE A 49 -15.22 21.43 -1.62
C ILE A 49 -16.29 20.94 -0.64
N GLY A 50 -15.83 20.48 0.53
CA GLY A 50 -16.69 20.16 1.64
C GLY A 50 -16.44 21.10 2.82
N ARG A 51 -17.51 21.53 3.49
CA ARG A 51 -17.41 22.29 4.73
C ARG A 51 -18.16 21.55 5.82
N ASN A 52 -17.54 21.41 6.97
CA ASN A 52 -18.17 20.91 8.17
C ASN A 52 -17.78 21.78 9.37
N ARG A 53 -18.36 21.53 10.54
CA ARG A 53 -18.06 22.29 11.77
C ARG A 53 -16.60 22.16 12.24
N LEU A 54 -15.83 21.21 11.70
CA LEU A 54 -14.43 20.92 12.06
C LEU A 54 -13.42 21.52 11.08
N GLY A 55 -13.87 22.29 10.10
CA GLY A 55 -13.05 22.87 9.05
C GLY A 55 -13.47 22.45 7.66
N GLY A 56 -12.82 23.03 6.65
CA GLY A 56 -13.02 22.68 5.26
C GLY A 56 -12.14 21.50 4.83
N PHE A 57 -12.59 20.81 3.80
CA PHE A 57 -11.73 19.91 3.04
C PHE A 57 -11.92 20.15 1.54
N VAL A 58 -10.90 19.84 0.79
CA VAL A 58 -10.95 19.82 -0.68
C VAL A 58 -10.47 18.45 -1.14
N LEU A 59 -11.34 17.72 -1.86
CA LEU A 59 -10.92 16.56 -2.64
C LEU A 59 -10.40 17.05 -3.98
N LEU A 60 -9.21 16.66 -4.37
CA LEU A 60 -8.60 16.98 -5.66
C LEU A 60 -8.59 15.75 -6.57
N ASN A 61 -9.08 15.92 -7.80
CA ASN A 61 -9.09 14.89 -8.84
C ASN A 61 -8.47 15.38 -10.16
N ASP A 62 -8.09 16.64 -10.23
CA ASP A 62 -7.39 17.21 -11.39
C ASP A 62 -5.87 17.03 -11.22
N PRO A 63 -5.16 16.46 -12.22
CA PRO A 63 -3.72 16.21 -12.16
C PRO A 63 -2.85 17.45 -11.91
N ASP A 64 -3.22 18.62 -12.46
CA ASP A 64 -2.45 19.86 -12.28
C ASP A 64 -2.63 20.44 -10.89
N LEU A 65 -3.86 20.38 -10.34
CA LEU A 65 -4.13 20.77 -8.95
C LEU A 65 -3.42 19.85 -7.96
N ILE A 66 -3.36 18.56 -8.25
CA ILE A 66 -2.62 17.56 -7.46
C ILE A 66 -1.11 17.85 -7.53
N ARG A 67 -0.59 18.17 -8.70
CA ARG A 67 0.81 18.55 -8.89
C ARG A 67 1.16 19.75 -8.03
N HIS A 68 0.32 20.80 -8.04
CA HIS A 68 0.52 21.99 -7.21
C HIS A 68 0.75 21.62 -5.73
N VAL A 69 -0.13 20.79 -5.18
CA VAL A 69 -0.09 20.38 -3.76
C VAL A 69 1.08 19.45 -3.44
N LEU A 70 1.39 18.50 -4.32
CA LEU A 70 2.39 17.47 -4.02
C LEU A 70 3.80 17.82 -4.47
N ILE A 71 3.96 18.78 -5.39
CA ILE A 71 5.25 19.16 -5.99
C ILE A 71 5.52 20.64 -5.81
N ASP A 72 4.73 21.49 -6.51
CA ASP A 72 5.09 22.89 -6.73
C ASP A 72 5.05 23.71 -5.44
N ASN A 73 4.10 23.42 -4.54
CA ASN A 73 3.97 24.05 -3.23
C ASN A 73 3.92 23.04 -2.07
N ALA A 74 4.63 21.91 -2.22
CA ALA A 74 4.63 20.82 -1.24
C ALA A 74 4.99 21.25 0.19
N ALA A 75 5.79 22.32 0.34
CA ALA A 75 6.18 22.87 1.65
C ALA A 75 4.99 23.45 2.43
N ASN A 76 3.95 23.95 1.72
CA ASN A 76 2.72 24.46 2.32
C ASN A 76 1.74 23.34 2.71
N TYR A 77 1.98 22.09 2.25
CA TYR A 77 1.05 20.96 2.39
C TYR A 77 1.72 19.76 3.09
N PRO A 78 2.09 19.88 4.37
CA PRO A 78 2.53 18.73 5.18
C PRO A 78 1.42 17.69 5.30
N LYS A 79 1.72 16.54 5.91
CA LYS A 79 0.71 15.57 6.30
C LYS A 79 -0.27 16.20 7.28
N ASP A 80 -1.56 15.82 7.15
CA ASP A 80 -2.57 16.37 8.06
C ASP A 80 -2.39 15.85 9.49
N ASN A 81 -2.78 16.69 10.44
CA ASN A 81 -2.61 16.41 11.87
C ASN A 81 -3.35 15.15 12.32
N LEU A 82 -4.54 14.85 11.77
CA LEU A 82 -5.29 13.67 12.14
C LEU A 82 -4.56 12.39 11.73
N GLN A 83 -3.98 12.38 10.54
CA GLN A 83 -3.17 11.25 10.07
C GLN A 83 -1.95 11.04 10.97
N LEU A 84 -1.25 12.10 11.34
CA LEU A 84 -0.09 12.04 12.24
C LEU A 84 -0.49 11.56 13.64
N GLU A 85 -1.58 12.08 14.21
CA GLU A 85 -2.09 11.66 15.52
C GLU A 85 -2.44 10.17 15.57
N LYS A 86 -2.93 9.60 14.48
CA LYS A 86 -3.24 8.17 14.38
C LYS A 86 -2.00 7.31 14.18
N LEU A 87 -1.11 7.70 13.29
CA LEU A 87 0.04 6.87 12.91
C LEU A 87 1.20 6.94 13.89
N THR A 88 1.51 8.12 14.46
CA THR A 88 2.67 8.29 15.33
C THR A 88 2.71 7.34 16.53
N PRO A 89 1.60 7.04 17.23
CA PRO A 89 1.64 6.03 18.27
C PRO A 89 2.06 4.64 17.76
N ALA A 90 1.73 4.30 16.51
CA ALA A 90 2.07 3.01 15.91
C ALA A 90 3.55 2.90 15.54
N VAL A 91 3.96 3.82 14.66
CA VAL A 91 5.25 3.72 13.95
C VAL A 91 6.30 4.71 14.46
N GLY A 92 5.99 5.43 15.55
CA GLY A 92 6.89 6.43 16.09
C GLY A 92 7.09 7.62 15.16
N ARG A 93 8.30 8.18 15.17
CA ARG A 93 8.73 9.31 14.32
C ARG A 93 9.64 8.86 13.17
N GLY A 94 9.33 7.69 12.58
CA GLY A 94 9.99 7.20 11.37
C GLY A 94 9.60 7.99 10.12
N LEU A 95 10.12 7.58 8.97
CA LEU A 95 9.98 8.26 7.68
C LEU A 95 8.52 8.55 7.29
N LEU A 96 7.58 7.68 7.73
CA LEU A 96 6.15 7.84 7.43
C LEU A 96 5.52 9.01 8.18
N THR A 97 5.96 9.33 9.39
CA THR A 97 5.36 10.33 10.29
C THR A 97 6.25 11.54 10.54
N ALA A 98 7.53 11.46 10.20
CA ALA A 98 8.47 12.57 10.33
C ALA A 98 8.08 13.72 9.40
N GLU A 99 8.30 14.94 9.85
CA GLU A 99 8.07 16.19 9.12
C GLU A 99 9.33 17.06 9.06
N GLU A 100 9.32 18.02 8.16
CA GLU A 100 10.33 19.07 8.02
C GLU A 100 11.77 18.54 7.92
N GLU A 101 12.69 19.07 8.74
CA GLU A 101 14.11 18.74 8.72
C GLU A 101 14.36 17.27 9.11
N SER A 102 13.64 16.77 10.13
CA SER A 102 13.74 15.36 10.52
C SER A 102 13.39 14.41 9.38
N TRP A 103 12.35 14.75 8.61
CA TRP A 103 11.99 13.96 7.44
C TRP A 103 13.03 14.06 6.33
N ARG A 104 13.57 15.26 6.04
CA ARG A 104 14.59 15.43 5.00
C ARG A 104 15.82 14.60 5.29
N LEU A 105 16.32 14.67 6.52
CA LEU A 105 17.43 13.86 6.99
C LEU A 105 17.18 12.37 6.82
N GLN A 106 16.04 11.88 7.33
CA GLN A 106 15.68 10.48 7.23
C GLN A 106 15.52 10.05 5.76
N ARG A 107 14.85 10.87 4.93
CA ARG A 107 14.63 10.55 3.51
C ARG A 107 15.95 10.43 2.74
N ARG A 108 16.89 11.36 2.93
CA ARG A 108 18.21 11.30 2.28
C ARG A 108 19.02 10.09 2.71
N THR A 109 18.95 9.73 3.99
CA THR A 109 19.68 8.58 4.55
C THR A 109 19.08 7.25 4.13
N VAL A 110 17.75 7.16 4.08
CA VAL A 110 17.01 5.90 3.83
C VAL A 110 16.85 5.60 2.34
N ALA A 111 16.59 6.61 1.50
CA ALA A 111 16.25 6.39 0.09
C ALA A 111 17.33 5.60 -0.71
N PRO A 112 18.63 5.77 -0.48
CA PRO A 112 19.66 4.97 -1.16
C PRO A 112 19.53 3.46 -0.91
N LEU A 113 19.01 3.03 0.25
CA LEU A 113 18.84 1.62 0.61
C LEU A 113 17.74 0.92 -0.24
N PHE A 114 16.84 1.71 -0.81
CA PHE A 114 15.72 1.23 -1.64
C PHE A 114 15.92 1.49 -3.15
N GLN A 115 17.14 1.86 -3.56
CA GLN A 115 17.47 1.98 -4.98
C GLN A 115 17.49 0.61 -5.68
N PRO A 116 17.28 0.53 -6.99
CA PRO A 116 17.18 -0.73 -7.72
C PRO A 116 18.33 -1.72 -7.43
N ALA A 117 19.57 -1.25 -7.43
CA ALA A 117 20.73 -2.10 -7.15
C ALA A 117 20.70 -2.73 -5.74
N GLY A 118 20.25 -1.96 -4.74
CA GLY A 118 20.07 -2.45 -3.36
C GLY A 118 18.94 -3.47 -3.24
N VAL A 119 17.84 -3.22 -3.94
CA VAL A 119 16.66 -4.11 -3.90
C VAL A 119 16.92 -5.42 -4.64
N THR A 120 17.64 -5.37 -5.77
CA THR A 120 18.02 -6.57 -6.54
C THR A 120 18.77 -7.61 -5.69
N SER A 121 19.57 -7.17 -4.70
CA SER A 121 20.26 -8.10 -3.80
C SER A 121 19.33 -8.96 -2.94
N TYR A 122 18.06 -8.60 -2.81
CA TYR A 122 17.05 -9.34 -2.03
C TYR A 122 16.23 -10.33 -2.85
N LEU A 123 16.34 -10.35 -4.19
CA LEU A 123 15.51 -11.20 -5.06
C LEU A 123 15.60 -12.68 -4.72
N ALA A 124 16.81 -13.19 -4.47
CA ALA A 124 17.00 -14.59 -4.07
C ALA A 124 16.27 -14.92 -2.76
N ALA A 125 16.33 -14.02 -1.78
CA ALA A 125 15.64 -14.18 -0.51
C ALA A 125 14.11 -14.11 -0.68
N MET A 126 13.61 -13.23 -1.55
CA MET A 126 12.20 -13.16 -1.90
C MET A 126 11.73 -14.47 -2.56
N ALA A 127 12.50 -14.97 -3.54
CA ALA A 127 12.18 -16.22 -4.25
C ALA A 127 12.07 -17.42 -3.30
N ILE A 128 12.95 -17.54 -2.32
CA ILE A 128 12.90 -18.61 -1.30
C ILE A 128 11.55 -18.54 -0.54
N SER A 129 11.10 -17.36 -0.14
CA SER A 129 9.82 -17.22 0.58
C SER A 129 8.62 -17.60 -0.31
N VAL A 130 8.68 -17.24 -1.59
CA VAL A 130 7.64 -17.66 -2.55
C VAL A 130 7.66 -19.17 -2.73
N ASP A 131 8.82 -19.80 -2.92
CA ASP A 131 8.95 -21.25 -3.07
C ASP A 131 8.42 -22.01 -1.85
N GLU A 132 8.71 -21.55 -0.64
CA GLU A 132 8.18 -22.11 0.59
C GLU A 132 6.64 -22.05 0.63
N MET A 133 6.04 -20.95 0.18
CA MET A 133 4.59 -20.84 0.04
C MET A 133 4.06 -21.81 -1.02
N LEU A 134 4.67 -21.84 -2.20
CA LEU A 134 4.26 -22.73 -3.30
C LEU A 134 4.37 -24.20 -2.90
N ALA A 135 5.40 -24.61 -2.15
CA ALA A 135 5.53 -25.95 -1.61
C ALA A 135 4.43 -26.31 -0.59
N ARG A 136 3.84 -25.33 0.11
CA ARG A 136 2.62 -25.58 0.92
C ARG A 136 1.42 -25.82 0.00
N TRP A 137 1.25 -25.02 -1.01
CA TRP A 137 0.14 -25.13 -1.98
C TRP A 137 0.19 -26.42 -2.79
N ASP A 138 1.38 -26.97 -3.09
CA ASP A 138 1.48 -28.30 -3.73
C ASP A 138 0.81 -29.40 -2.90
N ARG A 139 0.96 -29.34 -1.56
CA ARG A 139 0.31 -30.29 -0.65
C ARG A 139 -1.18 -30.07 -0.51
N GLU A 140 -1.64 -28.89 -0.83
CA GLU A 140 -3.04 -28.42 -0.73
C GLU A 140 -3.72 -28.29 -2.12
N THR A 141 -3.09 -28.85 -3.17
CA THR A 141 -3.64 -28.78 -4.53
C THR A 141 -5.08 -29.32 -4.57
N GLY A 142 -5.99 -28.51 -5.13
CA GLY A 142 -7.44 -28.78 -5.15
C GLY A 142 -8.19 -28.24 -3.92
N ALA A 143 -7.49 -27.82 -2.85
CA ALA A 143 -8.12 -27.18 -1.71
C ALA A 143 -8.46 -25.70 -1.98
N THR A 144 -9.35 -25.17 -1.15
CA THR A 144 -9.65 -23.73 -1.09
C THR A 144 -8.82 -23.09 0.02
N VAL A 145 -8.06 -22.06 -0.34
CA VAL A 145 -7.26 -21.26 0.59
C VAL A 145 -7.76 -19.82 0.61
N ASP A 146 -7.57 -19.11 1.71
CA ASP A 146 -7.77 -17.66 1.75
C ASP A 146 -6.51 -16.95 1.20
N VAL A 147 -6.55 -16.58 -0.08
CA VAL A 147 -5.42 -15.92 -0.77
C VAL A 147 -5.04 -14.60 -0.12
N ALA A 148 -5.96 -13.86 0.46
CA ALA A 148 -5.62 -12.61 1.17
C ALA A 148 -4.73 -12.90 2.39
N ARG A 149 -5.03 -13.97 3.13
CA ARG A 149 -4.21 -14.43 4.26
C ARG A 149 -2.85 -14.97 3.79
N GLU A 150 -2.83 -15.78 2.73
CA GLU A 150 -1.59 -16.30 2.16
C GLU A 150 -0.66 -15.21 1.64
N MET A 151 -1.18 -14.18 0.96
CA MET A 151 -0.37 -13.04 0.52
C MET A 151 0.14 -12.21 1.70
N THR A 152 -0.66 -12.02 2.74
CA THR A 152 -0.21 -11.35 3.98
C THR A 152 0.94 -12.12 4.65
N ARG A 153 0.85 -13.44 4.71
CA ARG A 153 1.92 -14.29 5.24
C ARG A 153 3.17 -14.23 4.37
N LEU A 154 3.01 -14.37 3.04
CA LEU A 154 4.12 -14.31 2.08
C LEU A 154 4.91 -13.01 2.21
N THR A 155 4.24 -11.87 2.17
CA THR A 155 4.91 -10.55 2.24
C THR A 155 5.55 -10.33 3.61
N TYR A 156 4.99 -10.87 4.68
CA TYR A 156 5.64 -10.86 5.98
C TYR A 156 6.91 -11.75 5.98
N ASP A 157 6.85 -12.97 5.43
CA ASP A 157 8.00 -13.87 5.34
C ASP A 157 9.13 -13.24 4.49
N ILE A 158 8.77 -12.54 3.40
CA ILE A 158 9.73 -11.79 2.57
C ILE A 158 10.39 -10.68 3.39
N ILE A 159 9.62 -9.85 4.10
CA ILE A 159 10.19 -8.78 4.93
C ILE A 159 11.04 -9.36 6.06
N SER A 160 10.60 -10.42 6.72
CA SER A 160 11.37 -11.09 7.77
C SER A 160 12.74 -11.55 7.25
N ARG A 161 12.77 -12.13 6.06
CA ARG A 161 14.01 -12.64 5.43
C ARG A 161 14.91 -11.53 4.88
N THR A 162 14.34 -10.53 4.24
CA THR A 162 15.11 -9.50 3.54
C THR A 162 15.53 -8.33 4.42
N VAL A 163 14.63 -7.89 5.30
CA VAL A 163 14.86 -6.76 6.20
C VAL A 163 15.53 -7.20 7.49
N PHE A 164 15.10 -8.35 8.05
CA PHE A 164 15.45 -8.79 9.40
C PHE A 164 16.26 -10.09 9.46
N SER A 165 16.66 -10.67 8.32
CA SER A 165 17.43 -11.93 8.22
C SER A 165 16.82 -13.10 9.04
N ASN A 166 15.50 -13.16 9.14
CA ASN A 166 14.74 -14.11 9.96
C ASN A 166 15.07 -14.06 11.47
N GLU A 167 15.61 -12.95 11.97
CA GLU A 167 15.91 -12.79 13.39
C GLU A 167 14.69 -12.34 14.23
N ILE A 168 13.49 -12.22 13.63
CA ILE A 168 12.24 -12.01 14.36
C ILE A 168 11.82 -13.32 15.02
N GLU A 169 11.66 -13.31 16.35
CA GLU A 169 11.30 -14.49 17.14
C GLU A 169 9.78 -14.69 17.24
N THR A 170 9.01 -13.61 17.12
CA THR A 170 7.55 -13.68 17.16
C THR A 170 7.03 -14.45 15.94
N PRO A 171 6.18 -15.48 16.11
CA PRO A 171 5.63 -16.25 15.01
C PRO A 171 4.92 -15.38 13.97
N PRO A 172 5.03 -15.69 12.64
CA PRO A 172 4.46 -14.90 11.57
C PRO A 172 2.96 -14.62 11.72
N ASP A 173 2.17 -15.61 12.10
CA ASP A 173 0.72 -15.45 12.30
C ASP A 173 0.40 -14.46 13.44
N VAL A 174 1.15 -14.53 14.55
CA VAL A 174 0.98 -13.63 15.71
C VAL A 174 1.36 -12.19 15.34
N MET A 175 2.47 -12.04 14.62
CA MET A 175 2.94 -10.73 14.18
C MET A 175 1.98 -10.11 13.16
N GLY A 176 1.58 -10.86 12.14
CA GLY A 176 0.63 -10.41 11.12
C GLY A 176 -0.72 -10.03 11.71
N GLU A 177 -1.24 -10.83 12.66
CA GLU A 177 -2.48 -10.51 13.38
C GLU A 177 -2.34 -9.24 14.22
N ALA A 178 -1.22 -9.07 14.93
CA ALA A 178 -0.96 -7.87 15.73
C ALA A 178 -0.93 -6.61 14.87
N ILE A 179 -0.21 -6.64 13.74
CA ILE A 179 -0.13 -5.51 12.81
C ILE A 179 -1.51 -5.20 12.20
N THR A 180 -2.21 -6.22 11.69
CA THR A 180 -3.55 -6.07 11.10
C THR A 180 -4.57 -5.52 12.11
N THR A 181 -4.56 -6.03 13.33
CA THR A 181 -5.44 -5.57 14.43
C THR A 181 -5.18 -4.11 14.75
N TYR A 182 -3.91 -3.74 14.88
CA TYR A 182 -3.56 -2.37 15.22
C TYR A 182 -3.92 -1.39 14.10
N PHE A 183 -3.49 -1.64 12.86
CA PHE A 183 -3.82 -0.77 11.72
C PHE A 183 -5.32 -0.77 11.39
N GLY A 184 -6.00 -1.89 11.59
CA GLY A 184 -7.46 -1.96 11.49
C GLY A 184 -8.19 -1.06 12.51
N ALA A 185 -7.66 -0.94 13.72
CA ALA A 185 -8.18 -0.03 14.74
C ALA A 185 -7.91 1.44 14.37
N LEU A 186 -6.71 1.76 13.87
CA LEU A 186 -6.33 3.11 13.43
C LEU A 186 -7.17 3.63 12.26
N GLY A 187 -7.42 2.75 11.28
CA GLY A 187 -8.20 3.11 10.09
C GLY A 187 -9.70 3.30 10.36
N ARG A 188 -10.16 2.98 11.57
CA ARG A 188 -11.56 3.16 11.93
C ARG A 188 -11.83 4.63 12.24
N ILE A 189 -12.81 5.20 11.54
CA ILE A 189 -13.33 6.54 11.87
C ILE A 189 -14.27 6.41 13.05
N ASP A 190 -13.96 7.10 14.12
CA ASP A 190 -14.75 7.13 15.35
C ASP A 190 -15.24 8.56 15.69
N LEU A 191 -15.96 8.71 16.78
CA LEU A 191 -16.51 10.00 17.20
C LEU A 191 -15.40 11.01 17.56
N TRP A 192 -14.22 10.53 17.98
CA TRP A 192 -13.05 11.40 18.27
C TRP A 192 -12.47 12.02 17.02
N ASP A 193 -12.69 11.44 15.85
CA ASP A 193 -12.25 11.98 14.56
C ASP A 193 -13.21 13.02 14.01
N VAL A 194 -14.46 13.02 14.48
CA VAL A 194 -15.56 13.85 13.95
C VAL A 194 -15.98 14.96 14.93
N LEU A 195 -15.80 14.75 16.23
CA LEU A 195 -16.14 15.72 17.26
C LEU A 195 -14.88 16.46 17.75
N PRO A 196 -14.97 17.76 18.09
CA PRO A 196 -13.87 18.53 18.64
C PRO A 196 -13.64 18.18 20.13
N LEU A 197 -13.33 16.91 20.39
CA LEU A 197 -13.07 16.42 21.75
C LEU A 197 -11.66 16.81 22.21
N PRO A 198 -11.47 17.07 23.50
CA PRO A 198 -10.14 17.38 24.04
C PRO A 198 -9.16 16.24 23.77
N ARG A 199 -7.93 16.59 23.37
CA ARG A 199 -6.87 15.61 23.01
C ARG A 199 -6.44 14.70 24.17
N TRP A 200 -6.62 15.16 25.41
CA TRP A 200 -6.32 14.37 26.61
C TRP A 200 -7.33 13.24 26.87
N LEU A 201 -8.49 13.26 26.20
CA LEU A 201 -9.49 12.22 26.36
C LEU A 201 -9.03 10.92 25.66
N PRO A 202 -8.93 9.80 26.40
CA PRO A 202 -8.42 8.56 25.83
C PRO A 202 -9.32 8.04 24.70
N ARG A 203 -8.71 7.60 23.62
CA ARG A 203 -9.41 6.98 22.47
C ARG A 203 -9.57 5.47 22.72
N PRO A 204 -10.80 4.95 22.89
CA PRO A 204 -11.00 3.54 23.20
C PRO A 204 -10.39 2.55 22.17
N ALA A 205 -10.37 2.94 20.89
CA ALA A 205 -9.76 2.15 19.85
C ALA A 205 -8.26 1.95 20.08
N PHE A 206 -7.53 3.00 20.47
CA PHE A 206 -6.10 2.92 20.77
C PHE A 206 -5.80 2.09 22.02
N ILE A 207 -6.63 2.24 23.06
CA ILE A 207 -6.46 1.44 24.29
C ILE A 207 -6.57 -0.06 23.96
N ARG A 208 -7.57 -0.45 23.17
CA ARG A 208 -7.76 -1.86 22.77
C ARG A 208 -6.66 -2.37 21.85
N ALA A 209 -6.11 -1.51 21.00
CA ALA A 209 -5.05 -1.89 20.06
C ALA A 209 -3.64 -1.88 20.70
N LYS A 210 -3.48 -1.29 21.90
CA LYS A 210 -2.18 -1.17 22.57
C LYS A 210 -1.44 -2.51 22.80
N PRO A 211 -2.11 -3.63 23.19
CA PRO A 211 -1.41 -4.91 23.30
C PRO A 211 -0.81 -5.37 21.98
N ALA A 212 -1.56 -5.25 20.87
CA ALA A 212 -1.09 -5.60 19.55
C ALA A 212 0.10 -4.72 19.12
N GLN A 213 0.02 -3.40 19.37
CA GLN A 213 1.15 -2.49 19.16
C GLN A 213 2.41 -2.93 19.89
N LYS A 214 2.25 -3.32 21.15
CA LYS A 214 3.38 -3.72 21.99
C LYS A 214 4.12 -4.92 21.41
N ILE A 215 3.40 -5.90 20.85
CA ILE A 215 4.00 -7.11 20.26
C ILE A 215 5.03 -6.73 19.18
N PHE A 216 4.64 -5.97 18.16
CA PHE A 216 5.55 -5.69 17.05
C PHE A 216 6.61 -4.62 17.39
N ARG A 217 6.31 -3.64 18.24
CA ARG A 217 7.32 -2.65 18.65
C ARG A 217 8.39 -3.25 19.54
N ASP A 218 8.00 -4.04 20.54
CA ASP A 218 8.96 -4.67 21.46
C ASP A 218 9.84 -5.69 20.72
N GLU A 219 9.27 -6.43 19.77
CA GLU A 219 10.04 -7.39 18.97
C GLU A 219 11.11 -6.68 18.12
N VAL A 220 10.71 -5.64 17.40
CA VAL A 220 11.66 -4.84 16.60
C VAL A 220 12.71 -4.18 17.48
N LEU A 221 12.34 -3.74 18.69
CA LEU A 221 13.29 -3.16 19.64
C LEU A 221 14.32 -4.20 20.12
N ARG A 222 13.88 -5.39 20.52
CA ARG A 222 14.78 -6.47 20.95
C ARG A 222 15.77 -6.87 19.84
N LEU A 223 15.26 -7.01 18.60
CA LEU A 223 16.10 -7.30 17.45
C LEU A 223 17.13 -6.20 17.20
N PHE A 224 16.69 -4.94 17.20
CA PHE A 224 17.58 -3.78 17.02
C PHE A 224 18.68 -3.74 18.08
N GLU A 225 18.35 -3.90 19.36
CA GLU A 225 19.30 -3.89 20.46
C GLU A 225 20.31 -5.03 20.34
N ARG A 226 19.86 -6.27 20.03
CA ARG A 226 20.77 -7.42 19.78
C ARG A 226 21.74 -7.13 18.64
N ARG A 227 21.23 -6.62 17.49
CA ARG A 227 22.06 -6.33 16.32
C ARG A 227 23.08 -5.24 16.64
N ARG A 228 22.66 -4.23 17.34
CA ARG A 228 23.53 -3.12 17.77
C ARG A 228 24.65 -3.58 18.69
N ALA A 229 24.34 -4.45 19.66
CA ALA A 229 25.32 -5.03 20.56
C ALA A 229 26.35 -5.89 19.81
N ARG A 230 25.93 -6.72 18.86
CA ARG A 230 26.82 -7.54 18.02
C ARG A 230 27.75 -6.68 17.17
N ILE A 231 27.24 -5.61 16.54
CA ILE A 231 28.04 -4.65 15.77
C ILE A 231 29.09 -4.01 16.68
N ALA A 232 28.73 -3.56 17.89
CA ALA A 232 29.63 -2.94 18.85
C ALA A 232 30.71 -3.92 19.36
N ALA A 233 30.40 -5.21 19.45
CA ALA A 233 31.33 -6.27 19.81
C ALA A 233 32.28 -6.68 18.65
N GLY A 234 32.11 -6.13 17.45
CA GLY A 234 32.87 -6.52 16.26
C GLY A 234 32.51 -7.91 15.70
N GLU A 235 31.34 -8.43 16.07
CA GLU A 235 30.86 -9.72 15.57
C GLU A 235 30.37 -9.61 14.12
N SER A 236 30.42 -10.74 13.40
CA SER A 236 29.79 -10.85 12.09
C SER A 236 28.29 -10.73 12.20
N VAL A 237 27.70 -9.84 11.41
CA VAL A 237 26.25 -9.61 11.32
C VAL A 237 25.77 -9.73 9.89
N PRO A 238 24.49 -10.09 9.66
CA PRO A 238 23.92 -10.12 8.30
C PRO A 238 24.01 -8.75 7.62
N ASP A 239 24.25 -8.74 6.30
CA ASP A 239 24.14 -7.53 5.47
C ASP A 239 22.70 -7.34 4.98
N ASP A 240 21.79 -7.12 5.93
CA ASP A 240 20.37 -6.84 5.71
C ASP A 240 20.04 -5.34 5.89
N LEU A 241 18.76 -5.01 5.68
CA LEU A 241 18.31 -3.62 5.80
C LEU A 241 18.49 -3.06 7.21
N VAL A 242 18.38 -3.89 8.26
CA VAL A 242 18.62 -3.47 9.66
C VAL A 242 20.06 -2.99 9.83
N THR A 243 21.03 -3.82 9.42
CA THR A 243 22.47 -3.48 9.51
C THR A 243 22.81 -2.27 8.66
N ARG A 244 22.29 -2.23 7.42
CA ARG A 244 22.48 -1.09 6.51
C ARG A 244 21.91 0.19 7.09
N LEU A 245 20.74 0.15 7.74
CA LEU A 245 20.11 1.34 8.35
C LEU A 245 20.86 1.80 9.60
N ILE A 246 21.36 0.90 10.45
CA ILE A 246 22.18 1.23 11.61
C ILE A 246 23.46 1.96 11.18
N ASN A 247 24.07 1.50 10.10
CA ASN A 247 25.31 2.06 9.56
C ASN A 247 25.11 3.25 8.62
N ALA A 248 23.87 3.53 8.21
CA ALA A 248 23.57 4.59 7.26
C ALA A 248 23.99 5.96 7.79
N ARG A 249 24.49 6.78 6.88
CA ARG A 249 24.89 8.17 7.15
C ARG A 249 24.18 9.10 6.19
N ASP A 250 23.81 10.26 6.67
CA ASP A 250 23.30 11.31 5.79
C ASP A 250 24.38 11.67 4.75
N PRO A 251 24.10 11.57 3.45
CA PRO A 251 25.08 11.85 2.41
C PRO A 251 25.56 13.30 2.36
N GLU A 252 24.82 14.26 2.94
CA GLU A 252 25.21 15.66 2.99
C GLU A 252 26.07 15.99 4.22
N THR A 253 25.70 15.43 5.39
CA THR A 253 26.32 15.82 6.67
C THR A 253 27.22 14.74 7.26
N GLY A 254 27.14 13.51 6.76
CA GLY A 254 27.83 12.34 7.35
C GLY A 254 27.23 11.88 8.69
N ALA A 255 26.21 12.54 9.19
CA ALA A 255 25.61 12.23 10.48
C ALA A 255 24.82 10.92 10.47
N PRO A 256 24.91 10.08 11.54
CA PRO A 256 24.05 8.91 11.68
C PRO A 256 22.63 9.31 12.08
N LEU A 257 21.68 8.41 11.82
CA LEU A 257 20.36 8.48 12.47
C LEU A 257 20.49 8.12 13.95
N SER A 258 19.68 8.73 14.81
CA SER A 258 19.60 8.30 16.21
C SER A 258 18.97 6.92 16.34
N ASP A 259 19.31 6.18 17.39
CA ASP A 259 18.79 4.84 17.65
C ASP A 259 17.26 4.81 17.70
N ALA A 260 16.62 5.82 18.29
CA ALA A 260 15.17 5.95 18.31
C ALA A 260 14.58 6.11 16.89
N VAL A 261 15.22 6.87 16.01
CA VAL A 261 14.80 7.06 14.63
C VAL A 261 15.02 5.79 13.81
N VAL A 262 16.13 5.07 14.03
CA VAL A 262 16.38 3.76 13.38
C VAL A 262 15.28 2.78 13.77
N HIS A 263 15.02 2.62 15.07
CA HIS A 263 13.94 1.75 15.57
C HIS A 263 12.57 2.11 14.96
N ASP A 264 12.18 3.39 14.98
CA ASP A 264 10.90 3.84 14.43
C ASP A 264 10.81 3.63 12.91
N ASN A 265 11.92 3.70 12.17
CA ASN A 265 11.94 3.35 10.75
C ASN A 265 11.79 1.84 10.53
N LEU A 266 12.41 0.98 11.33
CA LEU A 266 12.23 -0.47 11.25
C LEU A 266 10.78 -0.87 11.54
N VAL A 267 10.15 -0.27 12.54
CA VAL A 267 8.71 -0.44 12.82
C VAL A 267 7.85 0.06 11.65
N THR A 268 8.24 1.16 11.03
CA THR A 268 7.55 1.69 9.83
C THR A 268 7.66 0.71 8.67
N PHE A 269 8.83 0.13 8.42
CA PHE A 269 9.05 -0.77 7.27
C PHE A 269 8.25 -2.06 7.40
N ILE A 270 8.21 -2.68 8.60
CA ILE A 270 7.40 -3.88 8.81
C ILE A 270 5.90 -3.58 8.68
N GLY A 271 5.43 -2.45 9.20
CA GLY A 271 4.01 -2.09 9.15
C GLY A 271 3.53 -1.69 7.75
N ALA A 272 4.34 -0.89 7.03
CA ALA A 272 3.95 -0.35 5.73
C ALA A 272 4.20 -1.33 4.57
N GLY A 273 5.21 -2.18 4.69
CA GLY A 273 5.67 -3.02 3.57
C GLY A 273 4.80 -4.26 3.36
N HIS A 274 4.42 -4.97 4.43
CA HIS A 274 3.75 -6.26 4.24
C HIS A 274 2.28 -6.13 3.79
N GLU A 275 1.47 -5.28 4.41
CA GLU A 275 0.03 -5.22 4.13
C GLU A 275 -0.28 -4.61 2.75
N THR A 276 0.50 -3.62 2.31
CA THR A 276 0.25 -2.94 1.03
C THR A 276 0.57 -3.83 -0.15
N THR A 277 1.70 -4.54 -0.14
CA THR A 277 2.07 -5.49 -1.20
C THR A 277 1.17 -6.72 -1.18
N ALA A 278 0.81 -7.22 0.00
CA ALA A 278 -0.17 -8.32 0.13
C ALA A 278 -1.50 -7.98 -0.54
N ASN A 279 -2.03 -6.77 -0.32
CA ASN A 279 -3.28 -6.34 -0.95
C ASN A 279 -3.12 -6.15 -2.47
N ALA A 280 -1.98 -5.64 -2.94
CA ALA A 280 -1.71 -5.53 -4.38
C ALA A 280 -1.71 -6.92 -5.04
N LEU A 281 -1.03 -7.91 -4.46
CA LEU A 281 -1.02 -9.30 -4.92
C LEU A 281 -2.42 -9.92 -4.86
N THR A 282 -3.11 -9.77 -3.74
CA THR A 282 -4.47 -10.30 -3.54
C THR A 282 -5.43 -9.83 -4.63
N TRP A 283 -5.46 -8.52 -4.91
CA TRP A 283 -6.33 -7.97 -5.94
C TRP A 283 -5.90 -8.35 -7.36
N THR A 284 -4.60 -8.48 -7.61
CA THR A 284 -4.11 -8.95 -8.90
C THR A 284 -4.51 -10.40 -9.14
N LEU A 285 -4.33 -11.29 -8.15
CA LEU A 285 -4.73 -12.69 -8.25
C LEU A 285 -6.26 -12.85 -8.39
N PHE A 286 -7.04 -12.00 -7.71
CA PHE A 286 -8.49 -11.93 -7.95
C PHE A 286 -8.80 -11.59 -9.41
N LEU A 287 -8.19 -10.55 -9.97
CA LEU A 287 -8.42 -10.17 -11.36
C LEU A 287 -7.98 -11.27 -12.32
N LEU A 288 -6.86 -11.94 -12.08
CA LEU A 288 -6.42 -13.08 -12.90
C LEU A 288 -7.43 -14.24 -12.87
N SER A 289 -8.10 -14.47 -11.75
CA SER A 289 -9.14 -15.51 -11.66
C SER A 289 -10.39 -15.18 -12.48
N GLU A 290 -10.71 -13.89 -12.61
CA GLU A 290 -11.87 -13.40 -13.35
C GLU A 290 -11.60 -13.21 -14.85
N PHE A 291 -10.33 -12.88 -15.22
CA PHE A 291 -9.93 -12.56 -16.58
C PHE A 291 -8.90 -13.59 -17.10
N ARG A 292 -9.42 -14.69 -17.67
CA ARG A 292 -8.62 -15.85 -18.09
C ARG A 292 -7.52 -15.53 -19.11
N GLU A 293 -7.76 -14.57 -19.98
CA GLU A 293 -6.76 -14.11 -20.96
C GLU A 293 -5.57 -13.46 -20.26
N ALA A 294 -5.84 -12.61 -19.27
CA ALA A 294 -4.78 -12.00 -18.46
C ALA A 294 -3.98 -13.07 -17.68
N ASP A 295 -4.67 -14.07 -17.11
CA ASP A 295 -4.03 -15.20 -16.44
C ASP A 295 -3.12 -15.98 -17.39
N ALA A 296 -3.57 -16.24 -18.62
CA ALA A 296 -2.77 -16.92 -19.63
C ALA A 296 -1.54 -16.12 -20.07
N ARG A 297 -1.65 -14.80 -20.18
CA ARG A 297 -0.53 -13.90 -20.51
C ARG A 297 0.54 -13.89 -19.41
N VAL A 298 0.13 -13.81 -18.13
CA VAL A 298 1.07 -13.90 -17.00
C VAL A 298 1.76 -15.28 -16.99
N ALA A 299 1.00 -16.35 -17.24
CA ALA A 299 1.55 -17.70 -17.31
C ALA A 299 2.55 -17.90 -18.46
N ALA A 300 2.35 -17.22 -19.59
CA ALA A 300 3.27 -17.25 -20.73
C ALA A 300 4.61 -16.56 -20.45
N GLU A 301 4.62 -15.53 -19.59
CA GLU A 301 5.83 -14.86 -19.11
C GLU A 301 6.44 -15.53 -17.87
N ALA A 302 5.77 -16.52 -17.29
CA ALA A 302 6.12 -17.09 -16.00
C ALA A 302 7.43 -17.90 -16.05
N THR A 303 8.32 -17.65 -15.08
CA THR A 303 9.60 -18.33 -14.90
C THR A 303 9.77 -18.75 -13.44
N ASP A 304 10.66 -19.73 -13.22
CA ASP A 304 11.08 -20.10 -11.88
C ASP A 304 12.18 -19.15 -11.40
N ALA A 305 11.96 -18.52 -10.23
CA ALA A 305 12.93 -17.62 -9.57
C ALA A 305 13.61 -16.60 -10.51
N PRO A 306 12.87 -15.66 -11.12
CA PRO A 306 13.41 -14.71 -12.08
C PRO A 306 14.47 -13.79 -11.44
N ASP A 307 15.54 -13.52 -12.16
CA ASP A 307 16.50 -12.48 -11.83
C ASP A 307 15.98 -11.08 -12.22
N ALA A 308 16.78 -10.05 -11.95
CA ALA A 308 16.38 -8.66 -12.24
C ALA A 308 16.11 -8.41 -13.73
N ASP A 309 16.90 -9.03 -14.61
CA ASP A 309 16.75 -8.88 -16.06
C ASP A 309 15.49 -9.60 -16.56
N ALA A 310 15.18 -10.77 -16.02
CA ALA A 310 13.94 -11.47 -16.29
C ALA A 310 12.73 -10.64 -15.82
N LEU A 311 12.76 -10.10 -14.59
CA LEU A 311 11.69 -9.22 -14.07
C LEU A 311 11.49 -7.95 -14.92
N ALA A 312 12.57 -7.39 -15.48
CA ALA A 312 12.50 -6.22 -16.35
C ALA A 312 11.78 -6.52 -17.68
N ARG A 313 11.82 -7.76 -18.15
CA ARG A 313 11.15 -8.21 -19.40
C ARG A 313 9.68 -8.57 -19.23
N LEU A 314 9.14 -8.70 -18.01
CA LEU A 314 7.76 -9.03 -17.73
C LEU A 314 6.84 -7.86 -18.10
N THR A 315 6.45 -7.76 -19.36
CA THR A 315 5.64 -6.67 -19.90
C THR A 315 4.17 -6.85 -19.52
N ASP A 316 3.60 -8.00 -19.81
CA ASP A 316 2.19 -8.31 -19.55
C ASP A 316 1.90 -8.37 -18.05
N THR A 317 2.73 -9.06 -17.27
CA THR A 317 2.60 -9.16 -15.83
C THR A 317 2.64 -7.77 -15.18
N ARG A 318 3.52 -6.89 -15.65
CA ARG A 318 3.61 -5.50 -15.17
C ARG A 318 2.37 -4.69 -15.51
N MET A 319 1.88 -4.73 -16.74
CA MET A 319 0.66 -4.04 -17.17
C MET A 319 -0.56 -4.48 -16.35
N ILE A 320 -0.68 -5.77 -16.10
CA ILE A 320 -1.76 -6.36 -15.30
C ILE A 320 -1.67 -5.91 -13.84
N LEU A 321 -0.47 -5.92 -13.24
CA LEU A 321 -0.25 -5.43 -11.88
C LEU A 321 -0.55 -3.93 -11.76
N GLU A 322 -0.12 -3.11 -12.72
CA GLU A 322 -0.38 -1.67 -12.71
C GLU A 322 -1.87 -1.36 -12.86
N GLU A 323 -2.59 -2.11 -13.69
CA GLU A 323 -4.06 -1.97 -13.80
C GLU A 323 -4.78 -2.45 -12.53
N ALA A 324 -4.28 -3.49 -11.88
CA ALA A 324 -4.78 -3.91 -10.57
C ALA A 324 -4.56 -2.81 -9.51
N LEU A 325 -3.40 -2.19 -9.49
CA LEU A 325 -3.08 -1.05 -8.61
C LEU A 325 -3.93 0.19 -8.95
N ARG A 326 -4.34 0.38 -10.20
CA ARG A 326 -5.29 1.42 -10.58
C ARG A 326 -6.67 1.16 -10.01
N LEU A 327 -7.20 -0.03 -10.24
CA LEU A 327 -8.55 -0.40 -9.78
C LEU A 327 -8.61 -0.59 -8.26
N TYR A 328 -7.60 -1.17 -7.67
CA TYR A 328 -7.57 -1.50 -6.23
C TYR A 328 -6.29 -0.97 -5.57
N PRO A 329 -6.13 0.38 -5.50
CA PRO A 329 -4.94 0.96 -4.87
C PRO A 329 -4.88 0.58 -3.39
N PRO A 330 -3.78 -0.04 -2.91
CA PRO A 330 -3.66 -0.44 -1.51
C PRO A 330 -3.86 0.72 -0.53
N VAL A 331 -3.45 1.94 -0.91
CA VAL A 331 -3.73 3.18 -0.16
C VAL A 331 -4.81 3.95 -0.91
N PRO A 332 -6.09 3.84 -0.52
CA PRO A 332 -7.21 4.38 -1.29
C PRO A 332 -7.36 5.90 -1.19
N PHE A 333 -6.75 6.54 -0.20
CA PHE A 333 -6.72 8.00 -0.05
C PHE A 333 -5.50 8.45 0.77
N MET A 334 -5.04 9.66 0.51
CA MET A 334 -4.02 10.37 1.27
C MET A 334 -4.48 11.80 1.53
N SER A 335 -3.95 12.41 2.58
CA SER A 335 -4.32 13.77 2.96
C SER A 335 -3.12 14.66 3.25
N ARG A 336 -3.35 15.95 3.09
CA ARG A 336 -2.44 17.05 3.41
C ARG A 336 -3.22 18.13 4.16
N GLU A 337 -2.53 19.02 4.83
CA GLU A 337 -3.13 20.17 5.51
C GLU A 337 -2.41 21.45 5.09
N ALA A 338 -3.16 22.45 4.68
CA ALA A 338 -2.58 23.73 4.29
C ALA A 338 -2.04 24.49 5.52
N ARG A 339 -0.77 24.85 5.55
CA ARG A 339 -0.17 25.69 6.61
C ARG A 339 -0.58 27.14 6.54
N SER A 340 -0.68 27.66 5.33
CA SER A 340 -1.03 29.03 5.04
C SER A 340 -2.08 29.09 3.94
N ARG A 341 -2.64 30.28 3.73
CA ARG A 341 -3.56 30.55 2.62
C ARG A 341 -2.86 30.29 1.29
N ASP A 342 -3.60 29.70 0.36
CA ASP A 342 -3.13 29.40 -0.99
C ASP A 342 -4.29 29.43 -1.99
N MET A 343 -3.93 29.46 -3.28
CA MET A 343 -4.84 29.24 -4.39
C MET A 343 -4.42 27.96 -5.14
N ILE A 344 -5.27 26.96 -5.13
CA ILE A 344 -5.08 25.74 -5.92
C ILE A 344 -5.94 25.88 -7.19
N GLY A 345 -5.35 26.35 -8.29
CA GLY A 345 -6.13 26.81 -9.43
C GLY A 345 -7.10 27.93 -9.01
N GLU A 346 -8.40 27.71 -9.18
CA GLU A 346 -9.45 28.67 -8.78
C GLU A 346 -9.93 28.45 -7.32
N VAL A 347 -9.42 27.43 -6.63
CA VAL A 347 -9.87 27.06 -5.27
C VAL A 347 -9.10 27.85 -4.24
N ALA A 348 -9.79 28.77 -3.54
CA ALA A 348 -9.20 29.45 -2.38
C ALA A 348 -9.13 28.51 -1.17
N VAL A 349 -7.93 28.29 -0.66
CA VAL A 349 -7.62 27.41 0.46
C VAL A 349 -7.18 28.24 1.66
N ALA A 350 -7.87 28.12 2.77
CA ALA A 350 -7.48 28.73 4.04
C ALA A 350 -6.45 27.84 4.79
N ALA A 351 -5.68 28.43 5.68
CA ALA A 351 -4.85 27.68 6.61
C ALA A 351 -5.70 26.67 7.41
N GLY A 352 -5.19 25.46 7.63
CA GLY A 352 -5.90 24.36 8.29
C GLY A 352 -6.89 23.61 7.39
N THR A 353 -7.06 24.01 6.11
CA THR A 353 -7.88 23.26 5.16
C THR A 353 -7.22 21.92 4.85
N ARG A 354 -7.98 20.83 4.98
CA ARG A 354 -7.53 19.49 4.60
C ARG A 354 -7.68 19.28 3.10
N ILE A 355 -6.61 18.89 2.44
CA ILE A 355 -6.59 18.49 1.04
C ILE A 355 -6.58 16.97 1.01
N ILE A 356 -7.54 16.37 0.32
CA ILE A 356 -7.65 14.93 0.14
C ILE A 356 -7.34 14.61 -1.32
N ILE A 357 -6.47 13.65 -1.53
CA ILE A 357 -6.21 13.03 -2.83
C ILE A 357 -6.57 11.56 -2.65
N ALA A 358 -7.56 11.10 -3.39
CA ALA A 358 -8.08 9.74 -3.25
C ALA A 358 -7.74 8.92 -4.50
N PRO A 359 -6.65 8.11 -4.50
CA PRO A 359 -6.35 7.20 -5.61
C PRO A 359 -7.55 6.34 -6.02
N TRP A 360 -8.36 5.88 -5.07
CA TRP A 360 -9.61 5.16 -5.38
C TRP A 360 -10.55 5.92 -6.33
N VAL A 361 -10.70 7.22 -6.14
CA VAL A 361 -11.55 8.10 -6.97
C VAL A 361 -10.80 8.54 -8.23
N LEU A 362 -9.58 9.04 -8.06
CA LEU A 362 -8.74 9.57 -9.13
C LEU A 362 -8.48 8.54 -10.24
N HIS A 363 -8.18 7.30 -9.85
CA HIS A 363 -7.93 6.21 -10.79
C HIS A 363 -9.21 5.69 -11.47
N ARG A 364 -10.37 6.15 -11.05
CA ARG A 364 -11.69 5.87 -11.64
C ARG A 364 -12.36 7.11 -12.20
N HIS A 365 -11.63 8.23 -12.28
CA HIS A 365 -12.18 9.50 -12.74
C HIS A 365 -12.50 9.43 -14.23
N ARG A 366 -13.77 9.63 -14.60
CA ARG A 366 -14.30 9.34 -15.94
C ARG A 366 -13.71 10.20 -17.05
N LYS A 367 -13.27 11.44 -16.73
CA LYS A 367 -12.60 12.33 -17.68
C LYS A 367 -11.12 11.97 -17.89
N LEU A 368 -10.50 11.23 -16.96
CA LEU A 368 -9.09 10.86 -17.04
C LEU A 368 -8.90 9.44 -17.61
N TRP A 369 -9.87 8.56 -17.37
CA TRP A 369 -9.79 7.15 -17.72
C TRP A 369 -11.00 6.73 -18.56
N PRO A 370 -10.85 6.54 -19.89
CA PRO A 370 -11.87 5.87 -20.69
C PRO A 370 -12.21 4.50 -20.08
N ASP A 371 -13.50 4.12 -20.01
CA ASP A 371 -13.92 2.88 -19.37
C ASP A 371 -13.33 2.68 -17.96
N ALA A 372 -13.43 3.72 -17.15
CA ALA A 372 -12.70 3.86 -15.86
C ALA A 372 -12.90 2.68 -14.89
N ASP A 373 -14.04 2.01 -14.94
CA ASP A 373 -14.38 0.89 -14.06
C ASP A 373 -14.04 -0.49 -14.65
N MET A 374 -13.54 -0.55 -15.89
CA MET A 374 -13.18 -1.80 -16.57
C MET A 374 -11.71 -2.14 -16.31
N PHE A 375 -11.40 -3.44 -16.34
CA PHE A 375 -10.02 -3.94 -16.26
C PHE A 375 -9.43 -4.00 -17.69
N VAL A 376 -8.51 -3.09 -17.98
CA VAL A 376 -7.87 -2.92 -19.30
C VAL A 376 -6.36 -2.72 -19.12
N PRO A 377 -5.58 -3.79 -18.97
CA PRO A 377 -4.12 -3.70 -18.77
C PRO A 377 -3.38 -2.93 -19.87
N GLU A 378 -3.89 -2.92 -21.09
CA GLU A 378 -3.33 -2.24 -22.26
C GLU A 378 -3.17 -0.73 -22.10
N ARG A 379 -3.81 -0.13 -21.09
CA ARG A 379 -3.57 1.29 -20.72
C ARG A 379 -2.10 1.53 -20.36
N PHE A 380 -1.47 0.53 -19.76
CA PHE A 380 -0.08 0.58 -19.30
C PHE A 380 0.92 0.00 -20.30
N ALA A 381 0.47 -0.37 -21.50
CA ALA A 381 1.36 -0.75 -22.58
C ALA A 381 2.33 0.41 -22.92
N PRO A 382 3.58 0.14 -23.30
CA PRO A 382 4.58 1.17 -23.59
C PRO A 382 4.08 2.26 -24.53
N GLU A 383 3.35 1.89 -25.59
CA GLU A 383 2.77 2.78 -26.59
C GLU A 383 1.59 3.62 -26.07
N ASN A 384 0.91 3.18 -25.04
CA ASN A 384 -0.25 3.88 -24.46
C ASN A 384 0.11 4.68 -23.20
N ARG A 385 1.21 4.35 -22.54
CA ARG A 385 1.62 4.97 -21.27
C ARG A 385 1.69 6.51 -21.35
N GLY A 386 2.13 7.05 -22.49
CA GLY A 386 2.20 8.49 -22.72
C GLY A 386 0.83 9.21 -22.79
N ARG A 387 -0.27 8.46 -22.90
CA ARG A 387 -1.65 8.99 -22.91
C ARG A 387 -2.20 9.18 -21.50
N ILE A 388 -1.60 8.54 -20.49
CA ILE A 388 -2.01 8.69 -19.09
C ILE A 388 -1.49 10.03 -18.57
N PRO A 389 -2.35 10.99 -18.18
CA PRO A 389 -1.90 12.26 -17.66
C PRO A 389 -1.01 12.04 -16.43
N ARG A 390 0.13 12.74 -16.38
CA ARG A 390 0.98 12.71 -15.19
C ARG A 390 0.16 13.14 -13.98
N PHE A 391 0.30 12.47 -12.85
CA PHE A 391 -0.50 12.62 -11.62
C PHE A 391 -1.96 12.13 -11.70
N ALA A 392 -2.41 11.51 -12.80
CA ALA A 392 -3.68 10.78 -12.82
C ALA A 392 -3.53 9.36 -12.21
N TYR A 393 -2.31 8.81 -12.12
CA TYR A 393 -1.98 7.50 -11.59
C TYR A 393 -0.97 7.61 -10.45
N LEU A 394 -1.43 7.38 -9.20
CA LEU A 394 -0.68 7.63 -7.98
C LEU A 394 -0.71 6.47 -6.98
N PRO A 395 -0.43 5.21 -7.39
CA PRO A 395 -0.49 4.07 -6.46
C PRO A 395 0.54 4.15 -5.34
N PHE A 396 1.65 4.87 -5.59
CA PHE A 396 2.75 5.10 -4.66
C PHE A 396 2.85 6.57 -4.19
N GLY A 397 1.81 7.38 -4.45
CA GLY A 397 1.85 8.82 -4.23
C GLY A 397 2.74 9.55 -5.25
N ALA A 398 3.11 10.78 -4.94
CA ALA A 398 3.99 11.59 -5.78
C ALA A 398 4.78 12.62 -4.94
N GLY A 399 5.73 13.29 -5.63
CA GLY A 399 6.54 14.35 -5.06
C GLY A 399 7.62 13.87 -4.10
N PRO A 400 8.14 14.75 -3.26
CA PRO A 400 9.20 14.41 -2.31
C PRO A 400 8.82 13.26 -1.37
N ARG A 401 7.52 13.08 -1.10
CA ARG A 401 6.95 12.05 -0.22
C ARG A 401 6.49 10.78 -0.94
N ILE A 402 6.90 10.58 -2.20
CA ILE A 402 6.66 9.32 -2.93
C ILE A 402 7.16 8.12 -2.13
N CYS A 403 6.49 6.98 -2.25
CA CYS A 403 6.85 5.75 -1.54
C CYS A 403 8.34 5.41 -1.75
N VAL A 404 9.07 5.25 -0.64
CA VAL A 404 10.48 4.87 -0.69
C VAL A 404 10.67 3.42 -1.13
N GLY A 405 9.71 2.54 -0.77
CA GLY A 405 9.73 1.11 -1.08
C GLY A 405 9.10 0.74 -2.43
N MET A 406 8.82 1.70 -3.32
CA MET A 406 8.15 1.41 -4.60
C MET A 406 8.88 0.34 -5.42
N THR A 407 10.19 0.45 -5.57
CA THR A 407 10.99 -0.53 -6.32
C THR A 407 10.94 -1.90 -5.67
N PHE A 408 11.04 -1.97 -4.34
CA PHE A 408 10.94 -3.22 -3.58
C PHE A 408 9.57 -3.87 -3.79
N ALA A 409 8.49 -3.14 -3.59
CA ALA A 409 7.13 -3.65 -3.74
C ALA A 409 6.83 -4.14 -5.16
N MET A 410 7.28 -3.42 -6.18
CA MET A 410 7.08 -3.82 -7.58
C MET A 410 7.88 -5.09 -7.93
N GLN A 411 9.15 -5.19 -7.50
CA GLN A 411 9.97 -6.39 -7.73
C GLN A 411 9.40 -7.60 -6.99
N GLU A 412 9.02 -7.43 -5.71
CA GLU A 412 8.37 -8.45 -4.90
C GLU A 412 7.09 -8.96 -5.56
N ALA A 413 6.22 -8.05 -6.00
CA ALA A 413 4.95 -8.42 -6.61
C ALA A 413 5.13 -9.13 -7.96
N LEU A 414 6.00 -8.63 -8.82
CA LEU A 414 6.28 -9.26 -10.12
C LEU A 414 6.88 -10.66 -9.95
N LEU A 415 7.82 -10.81 -9.03
CA LEU A 415 8.44 -12.10 -8.71
C LEU A 415 7.40 -13.10 -8.20
N ALA A 416 6.58 -12.70 -7.23
CA ALA A 416 5.56 -13.57 -6.66
C ALA A 416 4.51 -13.98 -7.71
N LEU A 417 4.00 -13.04 -8.51
CA LEU A 417 3.00 -13.31 -9.54
C LEU A 417 3.52 -14.30 -10.60
N THR A 418 4.75 -14.10 -11.06
CA THR A 418 5.38 -14.97 -12.07
C THR A 418 5.60 -16.39 -11.55
N MET A 419 6.12 -16.54 -10.33
CA MET A 419 6.36 -17.85 -9.72
C MET A 419 5.04 -18.58 -9.40
N ILE A 420 4.01 -17.85 -8.91
CA ILE A 420 2.67 -18.42 -8.69
C ILE A 420 2.09 -18.89 -10.02
N ALA A 421 2.09 -18.03 -11.04
CA ALA A 421 1.51 -18.33 -12.33
C ALA A 421 2.22 -19.46 -13.09
N ARG A 422 3.49 -19.71 -12.80
CA ARG A 422 4.24 -20.85 -13.36
C ARG A 422 3.68 -22.18 -12.91
N ARG A 423 3.24 -22.28 -11.64
CA ARG A 423 2.87 -23.56 -11.01
C ARG A 423 1.36 -23.73 -10.83
N PHE A 424 0.67 -22.63 -10.54
CA PHE A 424 -0.72 -22.67 -10.13
C PHE A 424 -1.61 -21.73 -10.94
N ARG A 425 -2.84 -22.16 -11.05
CA ARG A 425 -3.98 -21.34 -11.44
C ARG A 425 -4.89 -21.21 -10.23
N LEU A 426 -5.39 -20.02 -10.01
CA LEU A 426 -6.34 -19.77 -8.94
C LEU A 426 -7.73 -19.51 -9.55
N THR A 427 -8.75 -20.13 -8.96
CA THR A 427 -10.15 -19.91 -9.33
C THR A 427 -10.93 -19.48 -8.10
N LEU A 428 -11.77 -18.45 -8.23
CA LEU A 428 -12.59 -17.98 -7.13
C LEU A 428 -13.52 -19.11 -6.65
N ALA A 429 -13.62 -19.30 -5.32
CA ALA A 429 -14.51 -20.30 -4.75
C ALA A 429 -15.97 -19.95 -5.03
N GLU A 430 -16.80 -20.97 -5.24
CA GLU A 430 -18.22 -20.79 -5.50
C GLU A 430 -18.91 -20.05 -4.34
N GLY A 431 -19.73 -19.05 -4.66
CA GLY A 431 -20.44 -18.23 -3.68
C GLY A 431 -19.58 -17.20 -2.93
N ALA A 432 -18.30 -17.03 -3.29
CA ALA A 432 -17.46 -16.00 -2.66
C ALA A 432 -17.99 -14.60 -2.97
N ASP A 433 -18.19 -13.81 -1.91
CA ASP A 433 -18.55 -12.39 -2.01
C ASP A 433 -17.28 -11.53 -1.92
N VAL A 434 -16.87 -10.97 -3.06
CA VAL A 434 -15.65 -10.17 -3.15
C VAL A 434 -16.00 -8.69 -3.28
N MET A 435 -15.97 -7.99 -2.16
CA MET A 435 -16.21 -6.55 -2.11
C MET A 435 -14.99 -5.83 -1.53
N PRO A 436 -14.53 -4.70 -2.17
CA PRO A 436 -13.45 -3.90 -1.64
C PRO A 436 -13.87 -3.19 -0.35
N PHE A 437 -13.03 -3.31 0.65
CA PHE A 437 -13.20 -2.72 1.96
C PHE A 437 -11.98 -1.86 2.31
N ALA A 438 -12.23 -0.56 2.54
CA ALA A 438 -11.19 0.41 2.84
C ALA A 438 -11.26 0.90 4.29
N ARG A 439 -10.09 0.86 4.93
CA ARG A 439 -9.78 1.58 6.16
C ARG A 439 -8.45 2.32 5.98
N MET A 440 -7.37 1.84 6.58
CA MET A 440 -6.02 2.33 6.26
C MET A 440 -5.60 1.86 4.87
N THR A 441 -5.89 0.61 4.57
CA THR A 441 -5.60 -0.07 3.30
C THR A 441 -6.89 -0.59 2.67
N LEU A 442 -6.81 -0.93 1.39
CA LEU A 442 -7.91 -1.49 0.61
C LEU A 442 -7.72 -3.01 0.47
N ARG A 443 -8.63 -3.79 1.05
CA ARG A 443 -8.60 -5.26 1.04
C ARG A 443 -9.96 -5.86 0.72
N PRO A 444 -10.07 -7.13 0.35
CA PRO A 444 -11.35 -7.83 0.31
C PRO A 444 -12.01 -7.86 1.69
N MET A 445 -13.33 -7.63 1.75
CA MET A 445 -14.06 -7.49 3.01
C MET A 445 -14.08 -8.78 3.84
N HIS A 446 -14.18 -9.92 3.16
CA HIS A 446 -14.36 -11.25 3.78
C HIS A 446 -13.20 -12.21 3.47
N GLY A 447 -11.99 -11.70 3.18
CA GLY A 447 -10.91 -12.50 2.64
C GLY A 447 -11.11 -12.81 1.15
N LEU A 448 -10.29 -13.70 0.62
CA LEU A 448 -10.38 -14.10 -0.80
C LEU A 448 -10.24 -15.64 -0.91
N PRO A 449 -11.33 -16.40 -0.69
CA PRO A 449 -11.29 -17.84 -0.82
C PRO A 449 -11.15 -18.24 -2.30
N MET A 450 -10.05 -18.92 -2.62
CA MET A 450 -9.74 -19.39 -3.97
C MET A 450 -9.28 -20.85 -3.96
N ARG A 451 -9.67 -21.59 -4.98
CA ARG A 451 -9.18 -22.94 -5.22
C ARG A 451 -7.83 -22.90 -5.91
N VAL A 452 -6.87 -23.63 -5.37
CA VAL A 452 -5.52 -23.79 -5.93
C VAL A 452 -5.52 -24.96 -6.90
N GLU A 453 -5.23 -24.73 -8.17
CA GLU A 453 -5.18 -25.75 -9.22
C GLU A 453 -3.77 -25.78 -9.83
N ALA A 454 -3.12 -26.94 -9.84
CA ALA A 454 -1.84 -27.08 -10.52
C ALA A 454 -1.99 -26.86 -12.03
N ARG A 455 -1.08 -26.09 -12.63
CA ARG A 455 -1.02 -26.00 -14.10
C ARG A 455 -0.40 -27.27 -14.65
N SER A 456 -1.01 -27.80 -15.70
CA SER A 456 -0.40 -28.87 -16.47
C SER A 456 0.92 -28.38 -17.02
N SER A 457 2.00 -29.13 -16.78
CA SER A 457 3.29 -28.87 -17.43
C SER A 457 3.07 -29.00 -18.94
N GLY A 458 3.04 -27.87 -19.66
CA GLY A 458 3.00 -27.86 -21.11
C GLY A 458 4.38 -28.17 -21.69
#